data_9d36e932d62f78aae3a214664c996ac3
#
_entry.id   9d36e932d62f78aae3a214664c996ac3
#
_cell.length_a   1.000
_cell.length_b   1.000
_cell.length_c   1.000
_cell.angle_alpha   90.00
_cell.angle_beta   90.00
_cell.angle_gamma   90.00
#
_symmetry.space_group_name_H-M   'P 1'
#
loop_
_entity.id
_entity.type
_entity.pdbx_description
1 polymer ?
#
loop_
_entity_poly.entity_id
_entity_poly.type
_entity_poly.pdbx_seq_one_letter_code
_entity_poly.pdbx_strand_id
1 'polypeptide(L)'
;IVAYLIDEKRLGGFHFNNKKYADDDLTVGSINPYELFLIYNELVAAEYDGMKLDVAYMIDQSHNIKQKIEEMLQSVENIQKAYAKALIVDRKFLKKYQLEGDIVSAEKILTDAFETDVMPIIYKAREELGVPLDPISSLRDSGYLEKIRKERV
;
A
#
# COMPACT_ATOMS: atom_id res chain seq x y z
N ILE A 1 -17.13 -1.00 0.66
CA ILE A 1 -17.27 0.35 0.06
C ILE A 1 -16.39 0.47 -1.19
N VAL A 2 -15.09 0.13 -1.15
CA VAL A 2 -14.17 0.29 -2.29
C VAL A 2 -14.67 -0.47 -3.52
N ALA A 3 -14.95 -1.78 -3.41
CA ALA A 3 -15.49 -2.60 -4.51
C ALA A 3 -16.77 -1.99 -5.11
N TYR A 4 -17.68 -1.51 -4.27
CA TYR A 4 -18.91 -0.86 -4.72
C TYR A 4 -18.65 0.41 -5.52
N LEU A 5 -17.72 1.26 -5.05
CA LEU A 5 -17.35 2.49 -5.76
C LEU A 5 -16.63 2.22 -7.10
N ILE A 6 -15.87 1.13 -7.16
CA ILE A 6 -15.24 0.66 -8.41
C ILE A 6 -16.33 0.22 -9.40
N ASP A 7 -17.27 -0.63 -8.97
CA ASP A 7 -18.37 -1.14 -9.81
C ASP A 7 -19.23 0.00 -10.37
N GLU A 8 -19.57 0.96 -9.52
CA GLU A 8 -20.31 2.18 -9.91
C GLU A 8 -19.49 3.21 -10.72
N LYS A 9 -18.18 2.95 -10.94
CA LYS A 9 -17.23 3.88 -11.60
C LYS A 9 -17.18 5.27 -10.94
N ARG A 10 -17.26 5.30 -9.62
CA ARG A 10 -17.29 6.50 -8.78
C ARG A 10 -16.09 6.69 -7.89
N LEU A 11 -15.12 5.77 -7.92
CA LEU A 11 -13.88 5.89 -7.19
C LEU A 11 -12.93 6.83 -7.91
N GLY A 12 -12.70 8.04 -7.34
CA GLY A 12 -11.82 9.04 -7.91
C GLY A 12 -10.44 9.10 -7.25
N GLY A 13 -10.31 8.68 -6.00
CA GLY A 13 -9.01 8.70 -5.31
C GLY A 13 -9.09 8.31 -3.86
N PHE A 14 -7.89 8.22 -3.26
CA PHE A 14 -7.68 7.97 -1.84
C PHE A 14 -6.84 9.06 -1.22
N HIS A 15 -7.17 9.40 0.02
CA HIS A 15 -6.28 10.03 0.99
C HIS A 15 -5.83 8.96 1.96
N PHE A 16 -4.64 8.41 1.75
CA PHE A 16 -4.12 7.34 2.57
C PHE A 16 -3.51 7.87 3.86
N ASN A 17 -3.99 7.37 4.97
CA ASN A 17 -3.41 7.46 6.30
C ASN A 17 -3.81 6.21 7.10
N ASN A 18 -3.42 6.14 8.35
CA ASN A 18 -4.04 5.26 9.34
C ASN A 18 -4.42 6.07 10.57
N LYS A 19 -5.38 5.57 11.34
CA LYS A 19 -5.79 6.17 12.60
C LYS A 19 -6.01 5.13 13.67
N LYS A 20 -5.73 5.52 14.90
CA LYS A 20 -6.03 4.77 16.11
C LYS A 20 -7.06 5.52 16.96
N TYR A 21 -6.88 6.82 17.06
CA TYR A 21 -7.77 7.70 17.83
C TYR A 21 -8.09 8.94 17.01
N ALA A 22 -9.37 9.30 16.94
CA ALA A 22 -9.84 10.52 16.28
C ALA A 22 -9.15 10.77 14.92
N ASP A 23 -8.53 11.92 14.77
CA ASP A 23 -7.92 12.42 13.53
C ASP A 23 -6.37 12.49 13.70
N ASP A 24 -5.78 11.38 14.08
CA ASP A 24 -4.34 11.30 14.37
C ASP A 24 -3.46 11.06 13.12
N ASP A 25 -4.06 10.76 11.97
CA ASP A 25 -3.44 10.67 10.64
C ASP A 25 -2.04 10.02 10.64
N LEU A 26 -1.99 8.78 11.11
CA LEU A 26 -0.74 8.03 11.28
C LEU A 26 -0.20 7.49 9.95
N THR A 27 1.05 7.04 9.98
CA THR A 27 1.73 6.36 8.86
C THR A 27 0.85 5.30 8.24
N VAL A 28 0.70 5.35 6.92
CA VAL A 28 -0.13 4.40 6.16
C VAL A 28 0.25 2.95 6.47
N GLY A 29 -0.74 2.12 6.75
CA GLY A 29 -0.53 0.70 7.06
C GLY A 29 0.09 0.41 8.43
N SER A 30 0.23 1.42 9.32
CA SER A 30 0.87 1.21 10.62
C SER A 30 -0.06 0.60 11.67
N ILE A 31 -1.37 0.78 11.53
CA ILE A 31 -2.37 0.29 12.50
C ILE A 31 -3.15 -0.89 11.92
N ASN A 32 -3.59 -0.80 10.68
CA ASN A 32 -4.34 -1.85 10.01
C ASN A 32 -3.75 -2.18 8.62
N PRO A 33 -2.60 -2.85 8.57
CA PRO A 33 -1.97 -3.22 7.30
C PRO A 33 -2.81 -4.21 6.48
N TYR A 34 -3.63 -5.04 7.12
CA TYR A 34 -4.49 -5.99 6.42
C TYR A 34 -5.62 -5.29 5.66
N GLU A 35 -6.22 -4.25 6.25
CA GLU A 35 -7.23 -3.45 5.55
C GLU A 35 -6.64 -2.72 4.32
N LEU A 36 -5.42 -2.17 4.46
CA LEU A 36 -4.70 -1.57 3.35
C LEU A 36 -4.49 -2.59 2.21
N PHE A 37 -4.08 -3.81 2.55
CA PHE A 37 -3.96 -4.90 1.58
C PHE A 37 -5.30 -5.23 0.91
N LEU A 38 -6.41 -5.30 1.67
CA LEU A 38 -7.74 -5.58 1.11
C LEU A 38 -8.20 -4.48 0.14
N ILE A 39 -7.90 -3.21 0.43
CA ILE A 39 -8.15 -2.10 -0.51
C ILE A 39 -7.42 -2.35 -1.84
N TYR A 40 -6.12 -2.66 -1.78
CA TYR A 40 -5.34 -2.95 -2.97
C TYR A 40 -5.77 -4.24 -3.66
N ASN A 41 -6.25 -5.24 -2.92
CA ASN A 41 -6.84 -6.44 -3.51
C ASN A 41 -8.04 -6.12 -4.42
N GLU A 42 -8.93 -5.22 -4.00
CA GLU A 42 -10.07 -4.80 -4.83
C GLU A 42 -9.61 -4.03 -6.08
N LEU A 43 -8.63 -3.14 -5.96
CA LEU A 43 -8.08 -2.39 -7.10
C LEU A 43 -7.44 -3.33 -8.13
N VAL A 44 -6.56 -4.21 -7.67
CA VAL A 44 -5.88 -5.19 -8.53
C VAL A 44 -6.86 -6.20 -9.13
N ALA A 45 -7.92 -6.59 -8.40
CA ALA A 45 -8.98 -7.45 -8.93
C ALA A 45 -9.70 -6.78 -10.10
N ALA A 46 -10.06 -5.52 -9.96
CA ALA A 46 -10.73 -4.76 -11.01
C ALA A 46 -9.84 -4.60 -12.26
N GLU A 47 -8.54 -4.33 -12.09
CA GLU A 47 -7.58 -4.25 -13.19
C GLU A 47 -7.41 -5.62 -13.87
N TYR A 48 -7.35 -6.71 -13.10
CA TYR A 48 -7.26 -8.07 -13.61
C TYR A 48 -8.51 -8.45 -14.44
N ASP A 49 -9.68 -7.98 -14.05
CA ASP A 49 -10.94 -8.15 -14.79
C ASP A 49 -11.06 -7.19 -15.98
N GLY A 50 -10.01 -6.42 -16.30
CA GLY A 50 -9.91 -5.56 -17.48
C GLY A 50 -10.47 -4.14 -17.28
N MET A 51 -10.80 -3.73 -16.07
CA MET A 51 -11.18 -2.35 -15.78
C MET A 51 -9.97 -1.42 -15.88
N LYS A 52 -10.14 -0.30 -16.56
CA LYS A 52 -9.17 0.79 -16.52
C LYS A 52 -9.55 1.73 -15.38
N LEU A 53 -8.78 1.69 -14.31
CA LEU A 53 -8.96 2.57 -13.17
C LEU A 53 -8.22 3.89 -13.38
N ASP A 54 -8.92 5.00 -13.14
CA ASP A 54 -8.34 6.35 -13.11
C ASP A 54 -8.50 6.89 -11.67
N VAL A 55 -7.62 6.42 -10.78
CA VAL A 55 -7.69 6.63 -9.34
C VAL A 55 -6.46 7.39 -8.87
N ALA A 56 -6.67 8.54 -8.21
CA ALA A 56 -5.60 9.30 -7.58
C ALA A 56 -5.20 8.69 -6.22
N TYR A 57 -3.90 8.66 -5.96
CA TYR A 57 -3.34 8.17 -4.70
C TYR A 57 -2.60 9.31 -4.00
N MET A 58 -3.08 9.72 -2.84
CA MET A 58 -2.46 10.74 -2.01
C MET A 58 -2.19 10.19 -0.62
N ILE A 59 -1.07 10.60 -0.02
CA ILE A 59 -0.76 10.33 1.38
C ILE A 59 -1.10 11.60 2.15
N ASP A 60 -2.01 11.47 3.10
CA ASP A 60 -2.48 12.53 3.97
C ASP A 60 -2.25 12.12 5.42
N GLN A 61 -1.08 12.42 5.94
CA GLN A 61 -0.67 11.99 7.28
C GLN A 61 -0.02 13.10 8.07
N SER A 62 -0.21 13.05 9.38
CA SER A 62 0.39 13.95 10.36
C SER A 62 1.88 13.63 10.57
N HIS A 63 2.71 14.66 10.80
CA HIS A 63 4.15 14.53 10.95
C HIS A 63 4.64 15.14 12.28
N ASN A 64 3.90 14.91 13.35
CA ASN A 64 4.14 15.62 14.61
C ASN A 64 5.39 15.15 15.35
N ILE A 65 5.79 13.89 15.22
CA ILE A 65 6.86 13.27 16.00
C ILE A 65 8.01 12.82 15.12
N LYS A 66 7.72 12.30 13.92
CA LYS A 66 8.70 11.71 13.02
C LYS A 66 9.28 12.71 12.04
N GLN A 67 10.44 12.38 11.46
CA GLN A 67 11.00 13.12 10.34
C GLN A 67 10.07 12.96 9.12
N LYS A 68 9.59 14.10 8.58
CA LYS A 68 8.52 14.13 7.58
C LYS A 68 8.80 13.29 6.33
N ILE A 69 10.00 13.42 5.75
CA ILE A 69 10.35 12.73 4.50
C ILE A 69 10.53 11.23 4.74
N GLU A 70 11.17 10.85 5.85
CA GLU A 70 11.32 9.44 6.22
C GLU A 70 9.97 8.77 6.44
N GLU A 71 9.04 9.46 7.08
CA GLU A 71 7.69 8.93 7.33
C GLU A 71 6.89 8.79 6.04
N MET A 72 7.03 9.73 5.11
CA MET A 72 6.44 9.61 3.77
C MET A 72 7.02 8.42 3.00
N LEU A 73 8.33 8.22 3.03
CA LEU A 73 8.99 7.07 2.41
C LEU A 73 8.51 5.74 3.03
N GLN A 74 8.32 5.70 4.35
CA GLN A 74 7.76 4.53 5.03
C GLN A 74 6.33 4.24 4.59
N SER A 75 5.50 5.26 4.44
CA SER A 75 4.13 5.12 3.94
C SER A 75 4.11 4.60 2.50
N VAL A 76 4.97 5.13 1.64
CA VAL A 76 5.13 4.63 0.25
C VAL A 76 5.55 3.15 0.25
N GLU A 77 6.50 2.75 1.09
CA GLU A 77 6.92 1.36 1.19
C GLU A 77 5.78 0.45 1.66
N ASN A 78 5.00 0.86 2.65
CA ASN A 78 3.85 0.09 3.12
C ASN A 78 2.78 -0.07 2.03
N ILE A 79 2.55 0.97 1.24
CA ILE A 79 1.68 0.93 0.06
C ILE A 79 2.21 -0.05 -0.99
N GLN A 80 3.51 0.01 -1.31
CA GLN A 80 4.14 -0.92 -2.25
C GLN A 80 4.02 -2.38 -1.78
N LYS A 81 4.21 -2.65 -0.48
CA LYS A 81 4.01 -3.97 0.11
C LYS A 81 2.56 -4.45 -0.05
N ALA A 82 1.59 -3.61 0.27
CA ALA A 82 0.17 -3.95 0.13
C ALA A 82 -0.20 -4.27 -1.32
N TYR A 83 0.28 -3.45 -2.27
CA TYR A 83 0.08 -3.67 -3.70
C TYR A 83 0.74 -4.97 -4.18
N ALA A 84 2.00 -5.22 -3.84
CA ALA A 84 2.71 -6.44 -4.22
C ALA A 84 2.01 -7.70 -3.68
N LYS A 85 1.51 -7.65 -2.43
CA LYS A 85 0.71 -8.75 -1.84
C LYS A 85 -0.62 -8.95 -2.59
N ALA A 86 -1.27 -7.89 -3.03
CA ALA A 86 -2.48 -7.98 -3.83
C ALA A 86 -2.23 -8.60 -5.21
N LEU A 87 -1.06 -8.37 -5.81
CA LEU A 87 -0.69 -8.97 -7.10
C LEU A 87 -0.52 -10.50 -7.03
N ILE A 88 -0.10 -11.04 -5.89
CA ILE A 88 0.16 -12.49 -5.73
C ILE A 88 -1.06 -13.28 -5.24
N VAL A 89 -2.21 -12.63 -5.02
CA VAL A 89 -3.46 -13.34 -4.66
C VAL A 89 -3.86 -14.29 -5.76
N ASP A 90 -4.09 -15.57 -5.43
CA ASP A 90 -4.65 -16.55 -6.38
C ASP A 90 -6.13 -16.25 -6.66
N ARG A 91 -6.36 -15.36 -7.62
CA ARG A 91 -7.70 -14.87 -7.96
C ARG A 91 -8.62 -15.95 -8.49
N LYS A 92 -8.07 -16.97 -9.14
CA LYS A 92 -8.85 -18.10 -9.66
C LYS A 92 -9.48 -18.89 -8.52
N PHE A 93 -8.68 -19.27 -7.53
CA PHE A 93 -9.18 -20.01 -6.37
C PHE A 93 -10.02 -19.12 -5.46
N LEU A 94 -9.65 -17.87 -5.25
CA LEU A 94 -10.46 -16.92 -4.50
C LEU A 94 -11.87 -16.81 -5.07
N LYS A 95 -12.00 -16.56 -6.37
CA LYS A 95 -13.30 -16.46 -7.06
C LYS A 95 -14.10 -17.76 -6.98
N LYS A 96 -13.43 -18.91 -7.12
CA LYS A 96 -14.07 -20.23 -6.97
C LYS A 96 -14.70 -20.38 -5.59
N TYR A 97 -13.93 -20.15 -4.52
CA TYR A 97 -14.42 -20.32 -3.15
C TYR A 97 -15.51 -19.32 -2.79
N GLN A 98 -15.42 -18.09 -3.28
CA GLN A 98 -16.49 -17.09 -3.13
C GLN A 98 -17.80 -17.53 -3.77
N LEU A 99 -17.76 -18.11 -4.97
CA LEU A 99 -18.95 -18.62 -5.68
C LEU A 99 -19.53 -19.86 -5.01
N GLU A 100 -18.70 -20.70 -4.41
CA GLU A 100 -19.12 -21.89 -3.67
C GLU A 100 -19.62 -21.57 -2.25
N GLY A 101 -19.44 -20.33 -1.78
CA GLY A 101 -19.78 -19.93 -0.40
C GLY A 101 -18.82 -20.50 0.65
N ASP A 102 -17.65 -20.98 0.24
CA ASP A 102 -16.59 -21.44 1.14
C ASP A 102 -15.76 -20.26 1.66
N ILE A 103 -16.30 -19.62 2.70
CA ILE A 103 -15.74 -18.41 3.30
C ILE A 103 -14.35 -18.69 3.89
N VAL A 104 -14.16 -19.85 4.52
CA VAL A 104 -12.90 -20.21 5.18
C VAL A 104 -11.78 -20.36 4.17
N SER A 105 -12.01 -21.05 3.05
CA SER A 105 -11.01 -21.21 1.99
C SER A 105 -10.75 -19.88 1.27
N ALA A 106 -11.76 -19.05 1.05
CA ALA A 106 -11.60 -17.73 0.47
C ALA A 106 -10.73 -16.81 1.37
N GLU A 107 -11.00 -16.80 2.69
CA GLU A 107 -10.20 -16.05 3.66
C GLU A 107 -8.75 -16.55 3.69
N LYS A 108 -8.55 -17.87 3.66
CA LYS A 108 -7.21 -18.45 3.63
C LYS A 108 -6.38 -17.99 2.44
N ILE A 109 -6.95 -17.91 1.24
CA ILE A 109 -6.24 -17.37 0.04
C ILE A 109 -5.74 -15.94 0.29
N LEU A 110 -6.57 -15.10 0.89
CA LEU A 110 -6.21 -13.72 1.21
C LEU A 110 -5.14 -13.65 2.31
N THR A 111 -5.29 -14.44 3.36
CA THR A 111 -4.34 -14.46 4.48
C THR A 111 -2.98 -14.98 4.03
N ASP A 112 -2.91 -16.06 3.24
CA ASP A 112 -1.65 -16.61 2.72
C ASP A 112 -0.91 -15.57 1.86
N ALA A 113 -1.63 -14.81 1.02
CA ALA A 113 -1.03 -13.74 0.25
C ALA A 113 -0.55 -12.57 1.13
N PHE A 114 -1.33 -12.20 2.14
CA PHE A 114 -0.97 -11.15 3.09
C PHE A 114 0.26 -11.50 3.94
N GLU A 115 0.41 -12.75 4.36
CA GLU A 115 1.55 -13.21 5.17
C GLU A 115 2.82 -13.43 4.35
N THR A 116 2.72 -13.50 3.02
CA THR A 116 3.89 -13.70 2.15
C THR A 116 4.85 -12.51 2.23
N ASP A 117 6.14 -12.79 2.38
CA ASP A 117 7.18 -11.77 2.26
C ASP A 117 7.37 -11.35 0.79
N VAL A 118 7.01 -10.11 0.50
CA VAL A 118 7.10 -9.52 -0.85
C VAL A 118 8.32 -8.61 -1.04
N MET A 119 9.19 -8.47 -0.01
CA MET A 119 10.39 -7.64 -0.14
C MET A 119 11.32 -8.07 -1.28
N PRO A 120 11.52 -9.36 -1.57
CA PRO A 120 12.32 -9.77 -2.73
C PRO A 120 11.77 -9.23 -4.07
N ILE A 121 10.45 -9.16 -4.24
CA ILE A 121 9.80 -8.62 -5.43
C ILE A 121 10.04 -7.10 -5.51
N ILE A 122 9.89 -6.40 -4.39
CA ILE A 122 10.09 -4.95 -4.30
C ILE A 122 11.57 -4.61 -4.58
N TYR A 123 12.51 -5.35 -4.02
CA TYR A 123 13.94 -5.14 -4.29
C TYR A 123 14.26 -5.34 -5.76
N LYS A 124 13.72 -6.38 -6.38
CA LYS A 124 13.92 -6.63 -7.81
C LYS A 124 13.38 -5.48 -8.67
N ALA A 125 12.19 -4.99 -8.37
CA ALA A 125 11.61 -3.85 -9.07
C ALA A 125 12.46 -2.57 -8.88
N ARG A 126 12.97 -2.32 -7.66
CA ARG A 126 13.85 -1.18 -7.38
C ARG A 126 15.18 -1.28 -8.13
N GLU A 127 15.78 -2.47 -8.20
CA GLU A 127 16.99 -2.70 -9.01
C GLU A 127 16.76 -2.38 -10.49
N GLU A 128 15.68 -2.87 -11.08
CA GLU A 128 15.33 -2.64 -12.48
C GLU A 128 15.06 -1.16 -12.80
N LEU A 129 14.52 -0.43 -11.83
CA LEU A 129 14.28 1.01 -11.93
C LEU A 129 15.51 1.86 -11.60
N GLY A 130 16.62 1.27 -11.13
CA GLY A 130 17.83 1.97 -10.73
C GLY A 130 17.63 2.90 -9.52
N VAL A 131 16.72 2.53 -8.60
CA VAL A 131 16.43 3.31 -7.39
C VAL A 131 16.93 2.57 -6.13
N PRO A 132 17.14 3.30 -5.00
CA PRO A 132 17.67 2.69 -3.78
C PRO A 132 16.83 1.53 -3.27
N LEU A 133 17.48 0.44 -2.85
CA LEU A 133 16.81 -0.72 -2.24
C LEU A 133 16.21 -0.36 -0.87
N ASP A 134 16.92 0.46 -0.10
CA ASP A 134 16.44 1.06 1.16
C ASP A 134 16.39 2.59 1.00
N PRO A 135 15.20 3.15 0.68
CA PRO A 135 15.04 4.59 0.46
C PRO A 135 15.33 5.44 1.70
N ILE A 136 15.03 4.94 2.90
CA ILE A 136 15.23 5.68 4.15
C ILE A 136 16.73 5.77 4.46
N SER A 137 17.46 4.67 4.39
CA SER A 137 18.91 4.67 4.57
C SER A 137 19.59 5.55 3.52
N SER A 138 19.20 5.42 2.25
CA SER A 138 19.73 6.28 1.18
C SER A 138 19.48 7.76 1.42
N LEU A 139 18.29 8.14 1.91
CA LEU A 139 18.00 9.53 2.28
C LEU A 139 18.92 10.03 3.38
N ARG A 140 19.14 9.23 4.42
CA ARG A 140 20.02 9.57 5.56
C ARG A 140 21.46 9.75 5.10
N ASP A 141 21.96 8.82 4.29
CA ASP A 141 23.34 8.83 3.78
C ASP A 141 23.60 9.98 2.79
N SER A 142 22.57 10.48 2.13
CA SER A 142 22.69 11.60 1.18
C SER A 142 23.05 12.95 1.81
N GLY A 143 22.91 13.11 3.12
CA GLY A 143 23.05 14.39 3.82
C GLY A 143 21.98 15.44 3.50
N TYR A 144 20.95 15.07 2.70
CA TYR A 144 19.91 15.99 2.27
C TYR A 144 19.14 16.63 3.44
N LEU A 145 18.86 15.85 4.48
CA LEU A 145 18.13 16.32 5.66
C LEU A 145 18.92 17.40 6.44
N GLU A 146 20.24 17.29 6.50
CA GLU A 146 21.10 18.29 7.12
C GLU A 146 21.17 19.56 6.28
N LYS A 147 21.26 19.42 4.96
CA LYS A 147 21.27 20.54 4.02
C LYS A 147 20.02 21.40 4.17
N ILE A 148 18.82 20.81 4.07
CA ILE A 148 17.55 21.56 4.19
C ILE A 148 17.34 22.16 5.57
N ARG A 149 17.90 21.55 6.63
CA ARG A 149 17.84 22.12 7.98
C ARG A 149 18.66 23.40 8.08
N LYS A 150 19.85 23.45 7.45
CA LYS A 150 20.70 24.64 7.41
C LYS A 150 20.12 25.77 6.54
N GLU A 151 19.40 25.43 5.47
CA GLU A 151 18.79 26.41 4.57
C GLU A 151 17.52 27.08 5.16
N ARG A 152 16.94 26.50 6.23
CA ARG A 152 15.74 27.04 6.90
C ARG A 152 16.03 27.85 8.17
N VAL A 153 17.28 28.02 8.54
CA VAL A 153 17.77 28.88 9.62
C VAL A 153 18.29 30.17 9.04
#